data_dd6fd3a33577cad8bf8e10faf0bc5f16
#
_entry.id   dd6fd3a33577cad8bf8e10faf0bc5f16
#
_cell.length_a   1.000
_cell.length_b   1.000
_cell.length_c   1.000
_cell.angle_alpha   90.00
_cell.angle_beta   90.00
_cell.angle_gamma   90.00
#
_symmetry.space_group_name_H-M   'P 1'
#
loop_
_entity.id
_entity.type
_entity.pdbx_description
1 polymer ?
#
loop_
_entity_poly.entity_id
_entity_poly.type
_entity_poly.pdbx_seq_one_letter_code
_entity_poly.pdbx_strand_id
1 'polypeptide(L)'
;MMGVYTPNSSDAVLRARDKLRSLQLLAREGIDLPRTVFGDYPDDTADLLRMLGEPPHVIKLNEGAQGQGVLLAEKRSASQGMIEAFRGLYANFVVQEFIAEAGGGDLRCFVIGNQVAAAMHRQAPEGDFRANLHRGGKASAVELSTQEINIALRAARTMGLGIA
;
A
#
# COMPACT_ATOMS: atom_id res chain seq x y z
N MET A 1 -15.39 2.66 29.65
CA MET A 1 -15.75 2.12 28.32
C MET A 1 -17.26 2.19 28.18
N MET A 2 -17.78 2.72 27.06
CA MET A 2 -19.22 2.88 26.86
C MET A 2 -19.96 1.57 26.45
N GLY A 3 -19.31 0.41 26.51
CA GLY A 3 -19.92 -0.89 26.18
C GLY A 3 -20.35 -1.07 24.71
N VAL A 4 -19.91 -0.18 23.82
CA VAL A 4 -20.23 -0.26 22.39
C VAL A 4 -19.24 -1.22 21.72
N TYR A 5 -19.76 -2.23 21.05
CA TYR A 5 -18.95 -3.12 20.22
C TYR A 5 -18.43 -2.37 18.99
N THR A 6 -17.12 -2.45 18.77
CA THR A 6 -16.47 -1.94 17.56
C THR A 6 -15.76 -3.11 16.85
N PRO A 7 -16.01 -3.35 15.56
CA PRO A 7 -15.37 -4.44 14.82
C PRO A 7 -13.85 -4.25 14.68
N ASN A 8 -13.39 -3.00 14.67
CA ASN A 8 -11.98 -2.63 14.67
C ASN A 8 -11.68 -1.71 15.84
N SER A 9 -10.62 -2.00 16.60
CA SER A 9 -10.15 -1.09 17.64
C SER A 9 -9.52 0.18 17.03
N SER A 10 -9.47 1.26 17.80
CA SER A 10 -8.79 2.49 17.38
C SER A 10 -7.33 2.24 17.03
N ASP A 11 -6.63 1.41 17.79
CA ASP A 11 -5.23 1.05 17.53
C ASP A 11 -5.04 0.27 16.23
N ALA A 12 -5.98 -0.61 15.88
CA ALA A 12 -5.96 -1.34 14.62
C ALA A 12 -6.17 -0.39 13.44
N VAL A 13 -7.10 0.55 13.57
CA VAL A 13 -7.37 1.59 12.55
C VAL A 13 -6.15 2.50 12.38
N LEU A 14 -5.53 2.96 13.47
CA LEU A 14 -4.32 3.78 13.41
C LEU A 14 -3.16 3.04 12.73
N ARG A 15 -2.94 1.77 13.07
CA ARG A 15 -1.95 0.93 12.40
C ARG A 15 -2.20 0.81 10.90
N ALA A 16 -3.45 0.59 10.50
CA ALA A 16 -3.82 0.43 9.10
C ALA A 16 -3.73 1.72 8.28
N ARG A 17 -3.80 2.88 8.92
CA ARG A 17 -3.66 4.19 8.26
C ARG A 17 -2.21 4.57 8.01
N ASP A 18 -1.29 4.10 8.82
CA ASP A 18 0.14 4.32 8.70
C ASP A 18 0.76 3.23 7.81
N LYS A 19 1.15 3.61 6.58
CA LYS A 19 1.70 2.67 5.59
C LYS A 19 3.02 2.05 6.03
N LEU A 20 3.91 2.84 6.64
CA LEU A 20 5.20 2.35 7.10
C LEU A 20 5.00 1.31 8.20
N ARG A 21 4.17 1.61 9.19
CA ARG A 21 3.87 0.69 10.28
C ARG A 21 3.17 -0.57 9.80
N SER A 22 2.23 -0.43 8.87
CA SER A 22 1.58 -1.59 8.23
C SER A 22 2.59 -2.50 7.57
N LEU A 23 3.47 -1.94 6.73
CA LEU A 23 4.49 -2.71 6.02
C LEU A 23 5.45 -3.40 6.98
N GLN A 24 5.91 -2.72 8.04
CA GLN A 24 6.78 -3.32 9.06
C GLN A 24 6.12 -4.52 9.77
N LEU A 25 4.84 -4.40 10.13
CA LEU A 25 4.11 -5.48 10.77
C LEU A 25 3.92 -6.68 9.83
N LEU A 26 3.54 -6.43 8.58
CA LEU A 26 3.34 -7.47 7.57
C LEU A 26 4.66 -8.17 7.21
N ALA A 27 5.76 -7.42 7.07
CA ALA A 27 7.09 -7.97 6.83
C ALA A 27 7.54 -8.89 7.96
N ARG A 28 7.32 -8.50 9.21
CA ARG A 28 7.66 -9.32 10.38
C ARG A 28 6.92 -10.66 10.39
N GLU A 29 5.72 -10.72 9.86
CA GLU A 29 4.93 -11.94 9.71
C GLU A 29 5.30 -12.74 8.45
N GLY A 30 6.32 -12.33 7.69
CA GLY A 30 6.75 -13.02 6.47
C GLY A 30 5.72 -12.95 5.35
N ILE A 31 4.97 -11.86 5.26
CA ILE A 31 4.11 -11.56 4.11
C ILE A 31 4.97 -10.83 3.08
N ASP A 32 5.02 -11.36 1.87
CA ASP A 32 5.78 -10.75 0.78
C ASP A 32 5.24 -9.35 0.46
N LEU A 33 6.15 -8.41 0.33
CA LEU A 33 5.86 -7.01 0.10
C LEU A 33 6.72 -6.47 -1.06
N PRO A 34 6.25 -5.46 -1.79
CA PRO A 34 7.11 -4.72 -2.70
C PRO A 34 8.33 -4.16 -1.94
N ARG A 35 9.50 -4.15 -2.57
CA ARG A 35 10.67 -3.48 -1.98
C ARG A 35 10.31 -2.06 -1.64
N THR A 36 10.54 -1.71 -0.37
CA THR A 36 10.14 -0.42 0.17
C THR A 36 11.29 0.17 0.94
N VAL A 37 11.53 1.46 0.71
CA VAL A 37 12.50 2.25 1.47
C VAL A 37 11.79 3.42 2.12
N PHE A 38 12.31 3.81 3.28
CA PHE A 38 11.89 4.98 4.04
C PHE A 38 13.14 5.71 4.48
N GLY A 39 13.18 7.01 4.34
CA GLY A 39 14.32 7.83 4.75
C GLY A 39 13.88 9.18 5.27
N ASP A 40 14.37 9.51 6.45
CA ASP A 40 14.05 10.75 7.17
C ASP A 40 15.10 11.85 6.92
N TYR A 41 16.32 11.48 6.50
CA TYR A 41 17.43 12.40 6.34
C TYR A 41 17.58 12.90 4.89
N PRO A 42 17.83 14.23 4.69
CA PRO A 42 17.95 14.85 3.37
C PRO A 42 19.05 14.26 2.48
N ASP A 43 20.14 13.81 3.08
CA ASP A 43 21.34 13.38 2.36
C ASP A 43 21.25 11.96 1.78
N ASP A 44 20.22 11.20 2.16
CA ASP A 44 20.09 9.79 1.83
C ASP A 44 19.34 9.50 0.51
N THR A 45 18.91 10.51 -0.26
CA THR A 45 18.05 10.28 -1.44
C THR A 45 18.71 9.36 -2.46
N ALA A 46 19.98 9.54 -2.75
CA ALA A 46 20.68 8.72 -3.73
C ALA A 46 20.87 7.28 -3.22
N ASP A 47 21.11 7.11 -1.93
CA ASP A 47 21.29 5.82 -1.28
C ASP A 47 19.96 5.07 -1.18
N LEU A 48 18.88 5.74 -0.81
CA LEU A 48 17.54 5.17 -0.80
C LEU A 48 17.16 4.64 -2.19
N LEU A 49 17.37 5.41 -3.23
CA LEU A 49 17.08 5.00 -4.61
C LEU A 49 18.01 3.89 -5.09
N ARG A 50 19.24 3.82 -4.60
CA ARG A 50 20.15 2.71 -4.90
C ARG A 50 19.70 1.41 -4.26
N MET A 51 19.21 1.46 -3.02
CA MET A 51 18.65 0.30 -2.31
C MET A 51 17.38 -0.23 -2.96
N LEU A 52 16.55 0.66 -3.51
CA LEU A 52 15.31 0.30 -4.18
C LEU A 52 15.55 -0.32 -5.56
N GLY A 53 16.58 0.13 -6.28
CA GLY A 53 16.93 -0.32 -7.63
C GLY A 53 16.54 0.68 -8.70
N GLU A 54 16.29 0.16 -9.92
CA GLU A 54 15.94 1.00 -11.07
C GLU A 54 14.45 1.37 -11.08
N PRO A 55 14.12 2.58 -11.61
CA PRO A 55 12.72 2.98 -11.78
C PRO A 55 11.97 2.08 -12.78
N PRO A 56 10.62 2.11 -12.79
CA PRO A 56 9.74 3.08 -12.13
C PRO A 56 9.63 2.89 -10.61
N HIS A 57 9.44 4.00 -9.88
CA HIS A 57 9.20 3.97 -8.44
C HIS A 57 7.84 4.57 -8.10
N VAL A 58 7.20 4.03 -7.06
CA VAL A 58 5.95 4.58 -6.52
C VAL A 58 6.23 5.27 -5.19
N ILE A 59 6.00 6.57 -5.14
CA ILE A 59 6.18 7.38 -3.94
C ILE A 59 4.81 7.61 -3.32
N LYS A 60 4.66 7.29 -2.04
CA LYS A 60 3.38 7.35 -1.34
C LYS A 60 3.51 8.14 -0.04
N LEU A 61 2.64 9.11 0.17
CA LEU A 61 2.49 9.70 1.50
C LEU A 61 2.18 8.62 2.53
N ASN A 62 2.83 8.69 3.69
CA ASN A 62 2.64 7.69 4.74
C ASN A 62 1.18 7.60 5.19
N GLU A 63 0.56 8.76 5.39
CA GLU A 63 -0.86 8.87 5.66
C GLU A 63 -1.60 9.35 4.42
N GLY A 64 -2.66 8.68 4.06
CA GLY A 64 -3.48 9.01 2.89
C GLY A 64 -4.32 7.82 2.46
N ALA A 65 -5.42 8.11 1.81
CA ALA A 65 -6.38 7.11 1.33
C ALA A 65 -6.75 7.38 -0.13
N GLN A 66 -7.40 6.41 -0.76
CA GLN A 66 -8.03 6.56 -2.07
C GLN A 66 -7.07 6.98 -3.21
N GLY A 67 -5.78 6.64 -3.11
CA GLY A 67 -4.78 6.98 -4.12
C GLY A 67 -4.32 8.45 -4.08
N GLN A 68 -4.72 9.22 -3.06
CA GLN A 68 -4.18 10.56 -2.83
C GLN A 68 -2.75 10.45 -2.31
N GLY A 69 -1.86 11.34 -2.79
CA GLY A 69 -0.45 11.31 -2.42
C GLY A 69 0.30 10.07 -2.90
N VAL A 70 -0.16 9.43 -3.99
CA VAL A 70 0.52 8.31 -4.66
C VAL A 70 0.97 8.77 -6.04
N LEU A 71 2.28 8.78 -6.26
CA LEU A 71 2.94 9.29 -7.46
C LEU A 71 3.78 8.18 -8.09
N LEU A 72 3.80 8.13 -9.43
CA LEU A 72 4.69 7.28 -10.19
C LEU A 72 5.85 8.12 -10.74
N ALA A 73 7.07 7.69 -10.50
CA ALA A 73 8.29 8.27 -11.02
C ALA A 73 8.93 7.31 -12.01
N GLU A 74 8.79 7.57 -13.29
CA GLU A 74 9.32 6.72 -14.37
C GLU A 74 10.83 6.82 -14.55
N LYS A 75 11.45 7.88 -14.01
CA LYS A 75 12.89 8.14 -14.10
C LYS A 75 13.48 8.45 -12.72
N ARG A 76 14.75 8.13 -12.53
CA ARG A 76 15.48 8.41 -11.27
C ARG A 76 15.44 9.90 -10.90
N SER A 77 15.59 10.80 -11.86
CA SER A 77 15.51 12.25 -11.63
C SER A 77 14.12 12.69 -11.15
N ALA A 78 13.05 12.09 -11.66
CA ALA A 78 11.70 12.35 -11.17
C ALA A 78 11.53 11.85 -9.74
N SER A 79 12.06 10.65 -9.41
CA SER A 79 12.05 10.14 -8.03
C SER A 79 12.76 11.08 -7.07
N GLN A 80 13.95 11.58 -7.44
CA GLN A 80 14.71 12.55 -6.63
C GLN A 80 13.89 13.82 -6.38
N GLY A 81 13.38 14.45 -7.44
CA GLY A 81 12.61 15.69 -7.30
C GLY A 81 11.35 15.53 -6.45
N MET A 82 10.63 14.40 -6.57
CA MET A 82 9.46 14.12 -5.76
C MET A 82 9.83 13.90 -4.28
N ILE A 83 10.92 13.18 -4.00
CA ILE A 83 11.41 12.96 -2.63
C ILE A 83 11.83 14.29 -2.00
N GLU A 84 12.59 15.11 -2.73
CA GLU A 84 13.01 16.44 -2.28
C GLU A 84 11.80 17.35 -1.99
N ALA A 85 10.80 17.33 -2.86
CA ALA A 85 9.58 18.09 -2.66
C ALA A 85 8.82 17.66 -1.40
N PHE A 86 8.67 16.34 -1.16
CA PHE A 86 7.99 15.84 0.04
C PHE A 86 8.77 16.17 1.31
N ARG A 87 10.09 16.07 1.28
CA ARG A 87 10.95 16.49 2.39
C ARG A 87 10.85 17.99 2.68
N GLY A 88 10.86 18.81 1.65
CA GLY A 88 10.67 20.26 1.78
C GLY A 88 9.34 20.65 2.41
N LEU A 89 8.32 19.79 2.28
CA LEU A 89 7.01 19.93 2.92
C LEU A 89 6.92 19.23 4.28
N TYR A 90 8.01 18.65 4.78
CA TYR A 90 8.03 17.84 6.03
C TYR A 90 7.00 16.70 6.01
N ALA A 91 6.70 16.17 4.82
CA ALA A 91 5.75 15.08 4.67
C ALA A 91 6.43 13.72 4.85
N ASN A 92 5.83 12.84 5.66
CA ASN A 92 6.25 11.46 5.78
C ASN A 92 5.80 10.66 4.54
N PHE A 93 6.70 9.90 3.93
CA PHE A 93 6.44 9.11 2.72
C PHE A 93 7.24 7.80 2.72
N VAL A 94 6.80 6.87 1.90
CA VAL A 94 7.53 5.65 1.54
C VAL A 94 7.79 5.64 0.04
N VAL A 95 8.90 5.04 -0.39
CA VAL A 95 9.21 4.80 -1.80
C VAL A 95 9.24 3.31 -2.04
N GLN A 96 8.51 2.85 -3.04
CA GLN A 96 8.37 1.44 -3.38
C GLN A 96 8.76 1.18 -4.83
N GLU A 97 9.22 -0.02 -5.13
CA GLU A 97 9.30 -0.50 -6.50
C GLU A 97 7.91 -0.50 -7.14
N PHE A 98 7.87 -0.31 -8.44
CA PHE A 98 6.64 -0.45 -9.22
C PHE A 98 6.53 -1.89 -9.70
N ILE A 99 5.41 -2.55 -9.44
CA ILE A 99 5.15 -3.93 -9.88
C ILE A 99 4.55 -3.88 -11.27
N ALA A 100 5.42 -3.90 -12.29
CA ALA A 100 5.02 -3.80 -13.69
C ALA A 100 4.17 -5.01 -14.13
N GLU A 101 4.44 -6.19 -13.56
CA GLU A 101 3.74 -7.44 -13.84
C GLU A 101 2.26 -7.39 -13.48
N ALA A 102 1.88 -6.51 -12.57
CA ALA A 102 0.48 -6.30 -12.21
C ALA A 102 -0.35 -5.63 -13.34
N GLY A 103 0.31 -5.04 -14.36
CA GLY A 103 -0.35 -4.41 -15.50
C GLY A 103 -1.37 -3.34 -15.11
N GLY A 104 -1.18 -2.65 -13.97
CA GLY A 104 -2.15 -1.70 -13.41
C GLY A 104 -3.35 -2.36 -12.74
N GLY A 105 -3.31 -3.68 -12.50
CA GLY A 105 -4.34 -4.43 -11.78
C GLY A 105 -3.98 -4.66 -10.32
N ASP A 106 -4.98 -4.86 -9.48
CA ASP A 106 -4.83 -5.36 -8.12
C ASP A 106 -5.98 -6.27 -7.70
N LEU A 107 -5.73 -7.10 -6.67
CA LEU A 107 -6.77 -7.88 -5.99
C LEU A 107 -7.17 -7.16 -4.71
N ARG A 108 -8.47 -6.97 -4.52
CA ARG A 108 -9.01 -6.45 -3.27
C ARG A 108 -9.85 -7.51 -2.59
N CYS A 109 -9.40 -7.93 -1.40
CA CYS A 109 -10.11 -8.88 -0.55
C CYS A 109 -10.85 -8.13 0.55
N PHE A 110 -12.08 -8.52 0.80
CA PHE A 110 -12.87 -8.04 1.92
C PHE A 110 -12.95 -9.14 2.99
N VAL A 111 -12.31 -8.90 4.12
CA VAL A 111 -12.19 -9.86 5.22
C VAL A 111 -13.16 -9.48 6.33
N ILE A 112 -13.91 -10.46 6.84
CA ILE A 112 -14.76 -10.35 8.03
C ILE A 112 -14.39 -11.49 8.98
N GLY A 113 -13.82 -11.15 10.13
CA GLY A 113 -13.36 -12.13 11.09
C GLY A 113 -12.30 -13.07 10.50
N ASN A 114 -12.65 -14.34 10.33
CA ASN A 114 -11.74 -15.37 9.84
C ASN A 114 -12.05 -15.84 8.42
N GLN A 115 -12.77 -15.06 7.63
CA GLN A 115 -13.11 -15.44 6.25
C GLN A 115 -12.99 -14.26 5.30
N VAL A 116 -12.65 -14.55 4.06
CA VAL A 116 -12.77 -13.60 2.95
C VAL A 116 -14.22 -13.63 2.48
N ALA A 117 -14.95 -12.56 2.76
CA ALA A 117 -16.37 -12.46 2.43
C ALA A 117 -16.61 -12.09 0.96
N ALA A 118 -15.68 -11.37 0.35
CA ALA A 118 -15.72 -11.00 -1.06
C ALA A 118 -14.33 -10.70 -1.59
N ALA A 119 -14.14 -10.85 -2.90
CA ALA A 119 -12.93 -10.43 -3.59
C ALA A 119 -13.26 -9.83 -4.96
N MET A 120 -12.45 -8.87 -5.38
CA MET A 120 -12.53 -8.28 -6.71
C MET A 120 -11.14 -8.05 -7.29
N HIS A 121 -11.01 -8.26 -8.59
CA HIS A 121 -9.91 -7.73 -9.36
C HIS A 121 -10.29 -6.30 -9.79
N ARG A 122 -9.38 -5.36 -9.57
CA ARG A 122 -9.53 -3.98 -10.04
C ARG A 122 -8.49 -3.71 -11.11
N GLN A 123 -8.88 -2.97 -12.14
CA GLN A 123 -8.03 -2.58 -13.25
C GLN A 123 -8.01 -1.06 -13.37
N ALA A 124 -6.82 -0.48 -13.45
CA ALA A 124 -6.63 0.93 -13.71
C ALA A 124 -7.18 1.32 -15.09
N PRO A 125 -7.70 2.55 -15.26
CA PRO A 125 -8.04 3.07 -16.57
C PRO A 125 -6.77 3.28 -17.41
N GLU A 126 -6.94 3.36 -18.71
CA GLU A 126 -5.83 3.69 -19.62
C GLU A 126 -5.17 5.02 -19.22
N GLY A 127 -3.85 5.02 -19.15
CA GLY A 127 -3.06 6.20 -18.76
C GLY A 127 -2.93 6.44 -17.26
N ASP A 128 -3.54 5.62 -16.40
CA ASP A 128 -3.29 5.63 -14.95
C ASP A 128 -2.75 4.26 -14.48
N PHE A 129 -1.94 4.25 -13.44
CA PHE A 129 -1.43 3.04 -12.81
C PHE A 129 -2.23 2.65 -11.55
N ARG A 130 -3.16 3.50 -11.11
CA ARG A 130 -3.95 3.33 -9.90
C ARG A 130 -5.32 2.74 -10.23
N ALA A 131 -5.60 1.54 -9.73
CA ALA A 131 -6.84 0.80 -9.97
C ALA A 131 -8.05 1.29 -9.14
N ASN A 132 -7.99 2.48 -8.55
CA ASN A 132 -9.06 3.01 -7.72
C ASN A 132 -10.33 3.30 -8.53
N LEU A 133 -11.48 2.77 -8.11
CA LEU A 133 -12.75 2.86 -8.85
C LEU A 133 -13.23 4.30 -9.08
N HIS A 134 -13.10 5.18 -8.07
CA HIS A 134 -13.48 6.59 -8.19
C HIS A 134 -12.57 7.38 -9.16
N ARG A 135 -11.47 6.78 -9.61
CA ARG A 135 -10.58 7.34 -10.65
C ARG A 135 -10.85 6.76 -12.04
N GLY A 136 -11.97 6.05 -12.21
CA GLY A 136 -12.33 5.42 -13.46
C GLY A 136 -11.85 3.98 -13.62
N GLY A 137 -11.27 3.38 -12.58
CA GLY A 137 -10.92 1.97 -12.57
C GLY A 137 -12.15 1.07 -12.71
N LYS A 138 -11.95 -0.13 -13.24
CA LYS A 138 -13.00 -1.15 -13.37
C LYS A 138 -12.81 -2.22 -12.32
N ALA A 139 -13.89 -2.86 -11.89
CA ALA A 139 -13.85 -4.01 -10.99
C ALA A 139 -14.66 -5.17 -11.56
N SER A 140 -14.15 -6.38 -11.33
CA SER A 140 -14.83 -7.63 -11.61
C SER A 140 -14.70 -8.58 -10.42
N ALA A 141 -15.70 -9.36 -10.12
CA ALA A 141 -15.61 -10.41 -9.13
C ALA A 141 -14.54 -11.43 -9.55
N VAL A 142 -13.82 -11.98 -8.59
CA VAL A 142 -12.77 -12.97 -8.83
C VAL A 142 -12.82 -14.05 -7.75
N GLU A 143 -12.52 -15.29 -8.15
CA GLU A 143 -12.24 -16.37 -7.22
C GLU A 143 -10.78 -16.35 -6.82
N LEU A 144 -10.53 -16.42 -5.52
CA LEU A 144 -9.19 -16.41 -4.97
C LEU A 144 -8.63 -17.83 -4.83
N SER A 145 -7.35 -17.99 -5.05
CA SER A 145 -6.62 -19.19 -4.68
C SER A 145 -6.53 -19.33 -3.14
N THR A 146 -6.30 -20.53 -2.67
CA THR A 146 -6.07 -20.81 -1.24
C THR A 146 -4.92 -19.98 -0.68
N GLN A 147 -3.87 -19.73 -1.48
CA GLN A 147 -2.73 -18.91 -1.06
C GLN A 147 -3.15 -17.44 -0.85
N GLU A 148 -3.91 -16.85 -1.76
CA GLU A 148 -4.40 -15.47 -1.66
C GLU A 148 -5.33 -15.29 -0.47
N ILE A 149 -6.24 -16.25 -0.24
CA ILE A 149 -7.10 -16.28 0.96
C ILE A 149 -6.26 -16.29 2.23
N ASN A 150 -5.25 -17.17 2.31
CA ASN A 150 -4.39 -17.27 3.48
C ASN A 150 -3.59 -15.97 3.73
N ILE A 151 -3.07 -15.34 2.68
CA ILE A 151 -2.36 -14.06 2.79
C ILE A 151 -3.29 -12.97 3.32
N ALA A 152 -4.50 -12.85 2.75
CA ALA A 152 -5.50 -11.85 3.18
C ALA A 152 -5.89 -12.02 4.66
N LEU A 153 -6.15 -13.26 5.10
CA LEU A 153 -6.50 -13.56 6.48
C LEU A 153 -5.35 -13.32 7.45
N ARG A 154 -4.12 -13.69 7.08
CA ARG A 154 -2.92 -13.40 7.88
C ARG A 154 -2.71 -11.89 8.02
N ALA A 155 -2.82 -11.14 6.92
CA ALA A 155 -2.68 -9.70 6.93
C ALA A 155 -3.70 -9.03 7.86
N ALA A 156 -4.98 -9.37 7.74
CA ALA A 156 -6.03 -8.83 8.60
C ALA A 156 -5.78 -9.11 10.09
N ARG A 157 -5.38 -10.35 10.43
CA ARG A 157 -5.02 -10.74 11.80
C ARG A 157 -3.82 -9.98 12.34
N THR A 158 -2.75 -9.86 11.56
CA THR A 158 -1.53 -9.12 11.92
C THR A 158 -1.84 -7.66 12.23
N MET A 159 -2.74 -7.06 11.47
CA MET A 159 -3.17 -5.69 11.68
C MET A 159 -4.16 -5.53 12.84
N GLY A 160 -4.73 -6.64 13.35
CA GLY A 160 -5.74 -6.64 14.39
C GLY A 160 -7.11 -6.15 13.91
N LEU A 161 -7.39 -6.32 12.62
CA LEU A 161 -8.63 -5.89 12.00
C LEU A 161 -9.66 -7.02 11.99
N GLY A 162 -10.83 -6.77 12.56
CA GLY A 162 -11.98 -7.66 12.48
C GLY A 162 -12.75 -7.51 11.17
N ILE A 163 -12.68 -6.33 10.55
CA ILE A 163 -13.16 -6.04 9.19
C ILE A 163 -12.06 -5.31 8.44
N ALA A 164 -11.67 -5.83 7.29
CA ALA A 164 -10.60 -5.27 6.46
C ALA A 164 -10.91 -5.38 4.97
#